data_d09f93ee0e0b978eaa98b535f5cb13c3
#
_entry.id   d09f93ee0e0b978eaa98b535f5cb13c3
#
_cell.length_a   1.000
_cell.length_b   1.000
_cell.length_c   1.000
_cell.angle_alpha   90.00
_cell.angle_beta   90.00
_cell.angle_gamma   90.00
#
_symmetry.space_group_name_H-M   'P 1'
#
loop_
_entity.id
_entity.type
_entity.pdbx_description
1 polymer ?
#
loop_
_entity_poly.entity_id
_entity_poly.type
_entity_poly.pdbx_seq_one_letter_code
_entity_poly.pdbx_strand_id
1 'polypeptide(L)'
;MKPSFLLCAVLGLASTPAFALDPLSYAHYDQVKTRDVHLDLNADFAHKTLSGYAELTLDWLDPAARTLDLDTRGLAIARVQALDAQGKWTPAPFTLDKLDPDKGQALHIALAFQPAKVRIDYQTSPDAAALQWLTPAQTMSGKRPFMFSQSEQINARSWAPLQDTPAVRFTYSAHVTAPEGLRVVMSADNDARATGKGGWNFTMPQPIPSYLLAIGIGELEARSLGKRTGVYAEPLRIKSAAYELADTEKMVEAAESLYGPYRWGRYDMLVLPPSFPIGGMENP
;
A
#
# COMPACT_ATOMS: atom_id res chain seq x y z
N MET A 1 -5.88 13.43 75.98
CA MET A 1 -6.00 12.50 74.86
C MET A 1 -6.04 13.31 73.56
N LYS A 2 -4.97 13.26 72.74
CA LYS A 2 -4.91 13.91 71.42
C LYS A 2 -5.11 12.85 70.37
N PRO A 3 -6.00 13.02 69.37
CA PRO A 3 -6.14 12.06 68.29
C PRO A 3 -5.02 12.32 67.25
N SER A 4 -4.22 11.30 66.95
CA SER A 4 -3.27 11.27 65.86
C SER A 4 -4.02 10.91 64.56
N PHE A 5 -4.07 11.84 63.62
CA PHE A 5 -4.54 11.55 62.26
C PHE A 5 -3.43 10.91 61.45
N LEU A 6 -3.64 9.64 61.04
CA LEU A 6 -2.78 8.93 60.12
C LEU A 6 -3.17 9.32 58.70
N LEU A 7 -2.31 10.07 57.98
CA LEU A 7 -2.49 10.45 56.60
C LEU A 7 -2.00 9.31 55.71
N CYS A 8 -2.91 8.49 55.17
CA CYS A 8 -2.58 7.51 54.16
C CYS A 8 -2.43 8.21 52.78
N ALA A 9 -1.20 8.40 52.34
CA ALA A 9 -0.91 8.81 50.96
C ALA A 9 -1.14 7.61 50.04
N VAL A 10 -2.22 7.66 49.25
CA VAL A 10 -2.44 6.71 48.16
C VAL A 10 -1.60 7.21 46.97
N LEU A 11 -0.46 6.56 46.73
CA LEU A 11 0.27 6.71 45.47
C LEU A 11 -0.55 6.02 44.37
N GLY A 12 -1.27 6.80 43.60
CA GLY A 12 -1.89 6.38 42.34
C GLY A 12 -0.79 6.10 41.31
N LEU A 13 -0.45 4.83 41.11
CA LEU A 13 0.32 4.40 39.94
C LEU A 13 -0.54 4.69 38.70
N ALA A 14 -0.27 5.80 38.02
CA ALA A 14 -0.78 6.04 36.68
C ALA A 14 -0.11 5.04 35.74
N SER A 15 -0.74 3.87 35.53
CA SER A 15 -0.36 2.96 34.46
C SER A 15 -0.70 3.64 33.14
N THR A 16 0.30 4.20 32.46
CA THR A 16 0.16 4.52 31.05
C THR A 16 -0.16 3.22 30.31
N PRO A 17 -1.24 3.16 29.51
CA PRO A 17 -1.48 1.98 28.70
C PRO A 17 -0.28 1.82 27.74
N ALA A 18 0.56 0.82 27.97
CA ALA A 18 1.53 0.39 27.00
C ALA A 18 0.75 -0.26 25.85
N PHE A 19 0.53 0.46 24.77
CA PHE A 19 0.05 -0.16 23.55
C PHE A 19 1.15 -1.10 23.06
N ALA A 20 0.86 -2.41 23.09
CA ALA A 20 1.77 -3.40 22.53
C ALA A 20 1.92 -3.13 21.03
N LEU A 21 3.15 -3.12 20.53
CA LEU A 21 3.43 -3.07 19.10
C LEU A 21 2.89 -4.33 18.43
N ASP A 22 2.56 -4.22 17.15
CA ASP A 22 2.09 -5.33 16.35
C ASP A 22 3.20 -6.42 16.27
N PRO A 23 2.98 -7.64 16.77
CA PRO A 23 4.00 -8.69 16.76
C PRO A 23 4.35 -9.18 15.35
N LEU A 24 3.51 -8.89 14.35
CA LEU A 24 3.74 -9.24 12.95
C LEU A 24 4.44 -8.14 12.14
N SER A 25 4.81 -7.01 12.78
CA SER A 25 5.60 -5.95 12.16
C SER A 25 6.93 -5.76 12.90
N TYR A 26 7.95 -5.33 12.18
CA TYR A 26 9.23 -4.89 12.76
C TYR A 26 9.23 -3.38 13.04
N ALA A 27 8.21 -2.67 12.59
CA ALA A 27 8.15 -1.22 12.66
C ALA A 27 7.97 -0.70 14.09
N HIS A 28 8.82 0.22 14.48
CA HIS A 28 8.71 1.02 15.70
C HIS A 28 7.85 2.26 15.46
N TYR A 29 6.55 2.05 15.15
CA TYR A 29 5.61 3.13 14.83
C TYR A 29 5.21 3.98 16.04
N ASP A 30 5.63 3.62 17.24
CA ASP A 30 5.62 4.45 18.44
C ASP A 30 6.71 5.53 18.44
N GLN A 31 7.77 5.37 17.62
CA GLN A 31 8.89 6.30 17.49
C GLN A 31 8.82 7.14 16.22
N VAL A 32 8.44 6.52 15.10
CA VAL A 32 8.32 7.18 13.79
C VAL A 32 7.20 6.53 12.98
N LYS A 33 6.36 7.33 12.34
CA LYS A 33 5.29 6.86 11.45
C LYS A 33 5.47 7.35 10.04
N THR A 34 5.20 6.49 9.08
CA THR A 34 5.02 6.90 7.68
C THR A 34 3.66 7.58 7.55
N ARG A 35 3.66 8.84 7.08
CA ARG A 35 2.46 9.63 6.83
C ARG A 35 2.02 9.56 5.38
N ASP A 36 2.96 9.52 4.45
CA ASP A 36 2.72 9.50 3.01
C ASP A 36 3.73 8.61 2.30
N VAL A 37 3.30 7.94 1.25
CA VAL A 37 4.14 7.08 0.41
C VAL A 37 4.02 7.54 -1.04
N HIS A 38 5.15 7.77 -1.71
CA HIS A 38 5.21 7.91 -3.15
C HIS A 38 5.93 6.71 -3.76
N LEU A 39 5.27 6.05 -4.73
CA LEU A 39 5.84 4.92 -5.47
C LEU A 39 6.10 5.36 -6.91
N ASP A 40 7.32 5.09 -7.41
CA ASP A 40 7.64 5.21 -8.84
C ASP A 40 8.15 3.86 -9.31
N LEU A 41 7.35 3.15 -10.10
CA LEU A 41 7.55 1.74 -10.40
C LEU A 41 7.47 1.45 -11.90
N ASN A 42 8.31 0.53 -12.34
CA ASN A 42 8.26 -0.08 -13.66
C ASN A 42 7.87 -1.56 -13.54
N ALA A 43 6.86 -1.98 -14.28
CA ALA A 43 6.41 -3.37 -14.33
C ALA A 43 7.10 -4.13 -15.49
N ASP A 44 7.87 -5.14 -15.13
CA ASP A 44 8.54 -6.04 -16.07
C ASP A 44 7.88 -7.42 -16.05
N PHE A 45 7.07 -7.70 -17.06
CA PHE A 45 6.38 -8.98 -17.20
C PHE A 45 7.29 -10.13 -17.62
N ALA A 46 8.41 -9.83 -18.28
CA ALA A 46 9.36 -10.87 -18.69
C ALA A 46 10.08 -11.47 -17.47
N HIS A 47 10.43 -10.61 -16.51
CA HIS A 47 11.12 -11.01 -15.28
C HIS A 47 10.18 -11.13 -14.09
N LYS A 48 8.88 -10.79 -14.24
CA LYS A 48 7.87 -10.78 -13.17
C LYS A 48 8.27 -9.91 -11.97
N THR A 49 8.72 -8.70 -12.24
CA THR A 49 9.21 -7.79 -11.20
C THR A 49 8.58 -6.40 -11.32
N LEU A 50 8.42 -5.75 -10.18
CA LEU A 50 8.27 -4.31 -10.07
C LEU A 50 9.61 -3.73 -9.60
N SER A 51 10.11 -2.69 -10.26
CA SER A 51 11.37 -2.04 -9.90
C SER A 51 11.23 -0.53 -9.93
N GLY A 52 11.96 0.17 -9.06
CA GLY A 52 11.90 1.61 -8.95
C GLY A 52 12.22 2.06 -7.53
N TYR A 53 11.42 2.99 -6.98
CA TYR A 53 11.63 3.46 -5.62
C TYR A 53 10.32 3.71 -4.85
N ALA A 54 10.44 3.63 -3.53
CA ALA A 54 9.47 4.16 -2.57
C ALA A 54 10.09 5.38 -1.86
N GLU A 55 9.33 6.48 -1.78
CA GLU A 55 9.68 7.66 -1.00
C GLU A 55 8.67 7.80 0.14
N LEU A 56 9.16 7.73 1.38
CA LEU A 56 8.37 7.76 2.59
C LEU A 56 8.49 9.14 3.24
N THR A 57 7.37 9.81 3.49
CA THR A 57 7.31 11.01 4.34
C THR A 57 7.05 10.59 5.77
N LEU A 58 7.86 11.08 6.70
CA LEU A 58 7.93 10.59 8.08
C LEU A 58 7.45 11.64 9.08
N ASP A 59 6.71 11.17 10.08
CA ASP A 59 6.36 11.89 11.29
C ASP A 59 7.13 11.28 12.48
N TRP A 60 8.09 12.02 13.03
CA TRP A 60 8.89 11.61 14.18
C TRP A 60 8.15 11.90 15.47
N LEU A 61 7.88 10.85 16.26
CA LEU A 61 7.17 10.92 17.53
C LEU A 61 8.14 10.94 18.72
N ASP A 62 9.27 10.24 18.60
CA ASP A 62 10.34 10.26 19.60
C ASP A 62 11.50 11.12 19.09
N PRO A 63 11.85 12.24 19.75
CA PRO A 63 12.95 13.11 19.36
C PRO A 63 14.34 12.45 19.49
N ALA A 64 14.44 11.34 20.24
CA ALA A 64 15.68 10.59 20.39
C ALA A 64 15.89 9.52 19.30
N ALA A 65 14.83 9.10 18.62
CA ALA A 65 14.90 8.04 17.60
C ALA A 65 15.80 8.45 16.41
N ARG A 66 16.60 7.49 15.94
CA ARG A 66 17.55 7.63 14.82
C ARG A 66 17.56 6.43 13.89
N THR A 67 16.54 5.57 14.01
CA THR A 67 16.33 4.42 13.13
C THR A 67 14.94 4.48 12.53
N LEU A 68 14.81 4.01 11.30
CA LEU A 68 13.54 3.70 10.66
C LEU A 68 13.56 2.22 10.32
N ASP A 69 12.66 1.46 10.94
CA ASP A 69 12.50 0.04 10.70
C ASP A 69 11.26 -0.19 9.83
N LEU A 70 11.46 -0.88 8.72
CA LEU A 70 10.42 -1.20 7.74
C LEU A 70 10.31 -2.71 7.58
N ASP A 71 9.10 -3.15 7.26
CA ASP A 71 8.81 -4.52 6.89
C ASP A 71 9.12 -4.73 5.41
N THR A 72 9.81 -5.83 5.08
CA THR A 72 10.09 -6.29 3.73
C THR A 72 9.93 -7.82 3.65
N ARG A 73 9.77 -8.33 2.44
CA ARG A 73 9.82 -9.78 2.17
C ARG A 73 10.40 -10.01 0.78
N GLY A 74 11.67 -10.41 0.72
CA GLY A 74 12.33 -10.76 -0.53
C GLY A 74 12.56 -9.57 -1.48
N LEU A 75 12.57 -8.33 -0.97
CA LEU A 75 12.92 -7.16 -1.75
C LEU A 75 14.44 -7.05 -1.91
N ALA A 76 14.91 -6.83 -3.14
CA ALA A 76 16.28 -6.45 -3.40
C ALA A 76 16.44 -4.95 -3.23
N ILE A 77 17.00 -4.52 -2.09
CA ILE A 77 17.24 -3.09 -1.78
C ILE A 77 18.57 -2.67 -2.40
N ALA A 78 18.52 -1.76 -3.35
CA ALA A 78 19.71 -1.26 -4.05
C ALA A 78 20.36 -0.07 -3.34
N ARG A 79 19.52 0.84 -2.78
CA ARG A 79 20.00 2.07 -2.18
C ARG A 79 18.96 2.66 -1.23
N VAL A 80 19.44 3.27 -0.15
CA VAL A 80 18.60 4.08 0.75
C VAL A 80 19.20 5.47 0.87
N GLN A 81 18.37 6.51 0.83
CA GLN A 81 18.76 7.90 0.94
C GLN A 81 17.81 8.65 1.89
N ALA A 82 18.34 9.61 2.63
CA ALA A 82 17.60 10.53 3.48
C ALA A 82 17.65 11.94 2.89
N LEU A 83 16.53 12.66 2.96
CA LEU A 83 16.47 14.06 2.52
C LEU A 83 16.98 14.97 3.62
N ASP A 84 18.09 15.68 3.37
CA ASP A 84 18.66 16.61 4.33
C ASP A 84 17.88 17.95 4.38
N ALA A 85 18.26 18.81 5.32
CA ALA A 85 17.62 20.10 5.53
C ALA A 85 17.80 21.09 4.36
N GLN A 86 18.75 20.81 3.47
CA GLN A 86 19.01 21.59 2.24
C GLN A 86 18.25 21.06 1.03
N GLY A 87 17.43 20.00 1.22
CA GLY A 87 16.66 19.36 0.15
C GLY A 87 17.50 18.44 -0.74
N LYS A 88 18.66 17.98 -0.27
CA LYS A 88 19.55 17.07 -0.99
C LYS A 88 19.38 15.64 -0.45
N TRP A 89 19.31 14.67 -1.35
CA TRP A 89 19.33 13.24 -1.01
C TRP A 89 20.74 12.80 -0.65
N THR A 90 20.93 12.29 0.56
CA THR A 90 22.19 11.78 1.08
C THR A 90 22.09 10.30 1.40
N PRO A 91 23.13 9.48 1.16
CA PRO A 91 23.08 8.04 1.46
C PRO A 91 22.79 7.80 2.94
N ALA A 92 21.93 6.82 3.23
CA ALA A 92 21.65 6.33 4.57
C ALA A 92 22.09 4.86 4.67
N PRO A 93 22.92 4.48 5.66
CA PRO A 93 23.29 3.10 5.89
C PRO A 93 22.06 2.26 6.24
N PHE A 94 22.02 1.03 5.74
CA PHE A 94 20.94 0.10 6.03
C PHE A 94 21.45 -1.34 6.16
N THR A 95 20.66 -2.16 6.84
CA THR A 95 20.85 -3.61 6.92
C THR A 95 19.53 -4.32 6.76
N LEU A 96 19.56 -5.51 6.20
CA LEU A 96 18.42 -6.43 6.13
C LEU A 96 18.68 -7.60 7.08
N ASP A 97 17.67 -7.93 7.88
CA ASP A 97 17.69 -9.13 8.70
C ASP A 97 17.62 -10.40 7.86
N LYS A 98 17.86 -11.54 8.48
CA LYS A 98 17.57 -12.84 7.88
C LYS A 98 16.07 -12.95 7.63
N LEU A 99 15.72 -13.50 6.47
CA LEU A 99 14.31 -13.74 6.11
C LEU A 99 13.67 -14.74 7.07
N ASP A 100 12.63 -14.30 7.75
CA ASP A 100 11.68 -15.15 8.48
C ASP A 100 10.57 -15.56 7.50
N PRO A 101 10.23 -16.88 7.40
CA PRO A 101 9.24 -17.35 6.42
C PRO A 101 7.84 -16.82 6.66
N ASP A 102 7.46 -16.52 7.88
CA ASP A 102 6.13 -16.08 8.25
C ASP A 102 6.01 -14.55 8.29
N LYS A 103 7.02 -13.88 8.85
CA LYS A 103 7.01 -12.44 9.11
C LYS A 103 7.73 -11.61 8.04
N GLY A 104 8.61 -12.20 7.24
CA GLY A 104 9.48 -11.47 6.30
C GLY A 104 10.79 -11.07 6.96
N GLN A 105 11.31 -9.89 6.68
CA GLN A 105 12.58 -9.40 7.21
C GLN A 105 12.53 -7.89 7.49
N ALA A 106 13.18 -7.46 8.55
CA ALA A 106 13.34 -6.04 8.83
C ALA A 106 14.35 -5.40 7.88
N LEU A 107 14.01 -4.21 7.39
CA LEU A 107 14.95 -3.26 6.78
C LEU A 107 15.24 -2.19 7.83
N HIS A 108 16.41 -2.24 8.43
CA HIS A 108 16.89 -1.26 9.42
C HIS A 108 17.65 -0.15 8.72
N ILE A 109 17.19 1.09 8.84
CA ILE A 109 17.80 2.27 8.24
C ILE A 109 18.36 3.14 9.37
N ALA A 110 19.70 3.28 9.43
CA ALA A 110 20.37 4.12 10.40
C ALA A 110 20.44 5.57 9.88
N LEU A 111 19.99 6.51 10.71
CA LEU A 111 19.84 7.92 10.34
C LEU A 111 20.68 8.81 11.26
N ALA A 112 21.51 9.68 10.68
CA ALA A 112 22.30 10.64 11.45
C ALA A 112 21.48 11.79 12.05
N PHE A 113 20.29 12.03 11.48
CA PHE A 113 19.31 13.03 11.89
C PHE A 113 17.91 12.50 11.62
N GLN A 114 16.87 13.25 11.96
CA GLN A 114 15.48 12.92 11.65
C GLN A 114 15.08 13.58 10.31
N PRO A 115 15.18 12.86 9.16
CA PRO A 115 14.80 13.42 7.86
C PRO A 115 13.28 13.51 7.74
N ALA A 116 12.80 14.48 6.97
CA ALA A 116 11.41 14.55 6.59
C ALA A 116 11.01 13.40 5.64
N LYS A 117 11.98 12.91 4.83
CA LYS A 117 11.74 11.87 3.84
C LYS A 117 12.92 10.90 3.74
N VAL A 118 12.57 9.64 3.43
CA VAL A 118 13.52 8.58 3.08
C VAL A 118 13.11 7.99 1.73
N ARG A 119 14.08 7.76 0.83
CA ARG A 119 13.89 7.08 -0.45
C ARG A 119 14.61 5.75 -0.45
N ILE A 120 13.92 4.71 -0.92
CA ILE A 120 14.42 3.35 -1.02
C ILE A 120 14.29 2.92 -2.48
N ASP A 121 15.41 2.71 -3.17
CA ASP A 121 15.44 2.10 -4.51
C ASP A 121 15.46 0.58 -4.35
N TYR A 122 14.52 -0.12 -5.02
CA TYR A 122 14.34 -1.54 -4.83
C TYR A 122 13.75 -2.25 -6.04
N GLN A 123 13.77 -3.57 -5.97
CA GLN A 123 13.09 -4.47 -6.92
C GLN A 123 12.43 -5.62 -6.15
N THR A 124 11.25 -6.04 -6.61
CA THR A 124 10.55 -7.20 -6.05
C THR A 124 11.16 -8.51 -6.52
N SER A 125 10.95 -9.59 -5.74
CA SER A 125 11.17 -10.96 -6.21
C SER A 125 10.12 -11.33 -7.27
N PRO A 126 10.46 -12.18 -8.25
CA PRO A 126 9.47 -12.80 -9.14
C PRO A 126 8.39 -13.60 -8.37
N ASP A 127 8.75 -14.12 -7.19
CA ASP A 127 7.89 -14.89 -6.29
C ASP A 127 7.31 -14.05 -5.15
N ALA A 128 7.20 -12.72 -5.33
CA ALA A 128 6.64 -11.82 -4.33
C ALA A 128 5.24 -12.28 -3.92
N ALA A 129 5.02 -12.54 -2.63
CA ALA A 129 3.82 -13.18 -2.11
C ALA A 129 2.51 -12.46 -2.47
N ALA A 130 2.54 -11.14 -2.57
CA ALA A 130 1.38 -10.34 -2.97
C ALA A 130 1.10 -10.35 -4.46
N LEU A 131 2.08 -10.64 -5.33
CA LEU A 131 1.97 -10.42 -6.78
C LEU A 131 1.65 -11.71 -7.53
N GLN A 132 0.57 -11.69 -8.30
CA GLN A 132 0.18 -12.78 -9.19
C GLN A 132 0.42 -12.38 -10.63
N TRP A 133 1.40 -13.02 -11.27
CA TRP A 133 1.76 -12.79 -12.66
C TRP A 133 1.14 -13.88 -13.55
N LEU A 134 0.15 -13.51 -14.36
CA LEU A 134 -0.56 -14.40 -15.25
C LEU A 134 0.01 -14.33 -16.66
N THR A 135 0.21 -15.49 -17.25
CA THR A 135 0.57 -15.62 -18.67
C THR A 135 -0.64 -15.24 -19.56
N PRO A 136 -0.43 -14.91 -20.85
CA PRO A 136 -1.53 -14.67 -21.77
C PRO A 136 -2.58 -15.80 -21.80
N ALA A 137 -2.17 -17.05 -21.68
CA ALA A 137 -3.08 -18.21 -21.69
C ALA A 137 -4.04 -18.25 -20.50
N GLN A 138 -3.76 -17.49 -19.44
CA GLN A 138 -4.60 -17.39 -18.23
C GLN A 138 -5.55 -16.18 -18.27
N THR A 139 -5.54 -15.41 -19.36
CA THR A 139 -6.41 -14.25 -19.58
C THR A 139 -7.49 -14.54 -20.59
N MET A 140 -8.54 -13.71 -20.62
CA MET A 140 -9.69 -13.93 -21.51
C MET A 140 -9.35 -13.86 -23.00
N SER A 141 -8.49 -12.96 -23.39
CA SER A 141 -8.06 -12.79 -24.78
C SER A 141 -7.04 -13.84 -25.23
N GLY A 142 -6.31 -14.44 -24.30
CA GLY A 142 -5.17 -15.32 -24.60
C GLY A 142 -3.99 -14.59 -25.25
N LYS A 143 -3.98 -13.25 -25.29
CA LYS A 143 -3.01 -12.46 -26.06
C LYS A 143 -2.08 -11.62 -25.20
N ARG A 144 -2.56 -11.09 -24.10
CA ARG A 144 -1.82 -10.17 -23.22
C ARG A 144 -1.73 -10.75 -21.81
N PRO A 145 -0.60 -10.55 -21.12
CA PRO A 145 -0.47 -10.99 -19.74
C PRO A 145 -1.29 -10.10 -18.80
N PHE A 146 -1.43 -10.56 -17.55
CA PHE A 146 -2.09 -9.81 -16.47
C PHE A 146 -1.26 -9.93 -15.19
N MET A 147 -1.28 -8.89 -14.36
CA MET A 147 -0.73 -8.92 -13.00
C MET A 147 -1.72 -8.27 -12.05
N PHE A 148 -1.90 -8.83 -10.87
CA PHE A 148 -2.62 -8.20 -9.77
C PHE A 148 -1.95 -8.49 -8.44
N SER A 149 -2.23 -7.63 -7.45
CA SER A 149 -1.75 -7.81 -6.08
C SER A 149 -2.87 -8.23 -5.13
N GLN A 150 -2.49 -8.98 -4.08
CA GLN A 150 -3.28 -9.21 -2.87
C GLN A 150 -2.39 -8.97 -1.66
N SER A 151 -2.58 -7.82 -1.01
CA SER A 151 -1.69 -7.36 0.06
C SER A 151 -2.11 -7.83 1.46
N GLU A 152 -3.32 -8.35 1.62
CA GLU A 152 -3.80 -8.86 2.90
C GLU A 152 -3.16 -10.23 3.23
N GLN A 153 -2.78 -10.52 4.47
CA GLN A 153 -2.85 -9.68 5.67
C GLN A 153 -1.60 -8.80 5.82
N ILE A 154 -0.41 -9.35 5.53
CA ILE A 154 0.91 -8.72 5.69
C ILE A 154 1.78 -8.95 4.44
N ASN A 155 1.15 -8.96 3.26
CA ASN A 155 1.85 -9.22 2.01
C ASN A 155 2.26 -7.94 1.26
N ALA A 156 1.80 -6.75 1.69
CA ALA A 156 2.24 -5.49 1.10
C ALA A 156 3.77 -5.35 1.14
N ARG A 157 4.42 -5.80 2.21
CA ARG A 157 5.88 -5.86 2.39
C ARG A 157 6.64 -6.67 1.33
N SER A 158 5.95 -7.51 0.55
CA SER A 158 6.59 -8.29 -0.50
C SER A 158 6.75 -7.51 -1.81
N TRP A 159 6.10 -6.33 -1.94
CA TRP A 159 6.22 -5.51 -3.14
C TRP A 159 6.49 -4.02 -2.89
N ALA A 160 6.39 -3.57 -1.64
CA ALA A 160 6.81 -2.23 -1.23
C ALA A 160 7.44 -2.27 0.17
N PRO A 161 8.56 -1.57 0.43
CA PRO A 161 9.14 -1.45 1.76
C PRO A 161 8.31 -0.47 2.59
N LEU A 162 7.58 -0.96 3.60
CA LEU A 162 6.58 -0.21 4.36
C LEU A 162 6.64 -0.53 5.85
N GLN A 163 5.94 0.25 6.66
CA GLN A 163 5.46 -0.16 7.98
C GLN A 163 4.16 -0.95 7.79
N ASP A 164 4.27 -2.27 7.57
CA ASP A 164 3.18 -3.15 7.14
C ASP A 164 2.35 -3.66 8.32
N THR A 165 1.61 -2.74 8.93
CA THR A 165 0.73 -2.96 10.07
C THR A 165 -0.50 -2.07 9.97
N PRO A 166 -1.70 -2.51 10.40
CA PRO A 166 -2.90 -1.67 10.42
C PRO A 166 -2.83 -0.47 11.37
N ALA A 167 -1.82 -0.44 12.27
CA ALA A 167 -1.57 0.68 13.18
C ALA A 167 -0.96 1.91 12.48
N VAL A 168 -0.43 1.74 11.27
CA VAL A 168 0.09 2.81 10.42
C VAL A 168 -0.83 2.99 9.22
N ARG A 169 -1.32 4.22 9.04
CA ARG A 169 -2.13 4.63 7.89
C ARG A 169 -1.44 5.78 7.20
N PHE A 170 -1.34 5.70 5.88
CA PHE A 170 -0.67 6.69 5.06
C PHE A 170 -1.50 7.05 3.83
N THR A 171 -1.39 8.30 3.39
CA THR A 171 -1.79 8.71 2.04
C THR A 171 -0.77 8.22 1.05
N TYR A 172 -1.14 8.05 -0.22
CA TYR A 172 -0.11 7.73 -1.20
C TYR A 172 -0.37 8.35 -2.57
N SER A 173 0.70 8.45 -3.33
CA SER A 173 0.70 8.70 -4.77
C SER A 173 1.58 7.67 -5.46
N ALA A 174 1.30 7.40 -6.72
CA ALA A 174 2.13 6.50 -7.51
C ALA A 174 2.26 6.97 -8.95
N HIS A 175 3.43 6.72 -9.53
CA HIS A 175 3.67 6.72 -10.97
C HIS A 175 4.10 5.32 -11.38
N VAL A 176 3.39 4.70 -12.31
CA VAL A 176 3.67 3.33 -12.73
C VAL A 176 3.79 3.25 -14.25
N THR A 177 4.89 2.69 -14.74
CA THR A 177 5.06 2.35 -16.15
C THR A 177 4.80 0.85 -16.37
N ALA A 178 4.17 0.53 -17.49
CA ALA A 178 3.85 -0.83 -17.90
C ALA A 178 4.05 -0.99 -19.42
N PRO A 179 4.16 -2.23 -19.93
CA PRO A 179 4.25 -2.48 -21.36
C PRO A 179 3.08 -1.86 -22.13
N GLU A 180 3.35 -1.44 -23.36
CA GLU A 180 2.36 -0.84 -24.23
C GLU A 180 1.13 -1.74 -24.42
N GLY A 181 -0.06 -1.12 -24.38
CA GLY A 181 -1.34 -1.82 -24.50
C GLY A 181 -1.86 -2.42 -23.19
N LEU A 182 -1.13 -2.25 -22.07
CA LEU A 182 -1.61 -2.61 -20.75
C LEU A 182 -2.00 -1.33 -19.97
N ARG A 183 -3.11 -1.42 -19.27
CA ARG A 183 -3.58 -0.38 -18.32
C ARG A 183 -3.18 -0.77 -16.91
N VAL A 184 -2.77 0.22 -16.15
CA VAL A 184 -2.59 0.09 -14.69
C VAL A 184 -3.82 0.65 -13.99
N VAL A 185 -4.24 0.01 -12.91
CA VAL A 185 -5.22 0.50 -11.93
C VAL A 185 -4.67 0.26 -10.53
N MET A 186 -5.03 1.13 -9.58
CA MET A 186 -4.61 1.01 -8.18
C MET A 186 -5.78 1.32 -7.24
N SER A 187 -5.63 0.98 -5.96
CA SER A 187 -6.52 1.40 -4.87
C SER A 187 -6.38 2.92 -4.62
N ALA A 188 -6.79 3.72 -5.60
CA ALA A 188 -6.62 5.17 -5.66
C ALA A 188 -7.60 5.79 -6.64
N ASP A 189 -7.56 7.10 -6.81
CA ASP A 189 -8.28 7.75 -7.89
C ASP A 189 -7.67 7.34 -9.24
N ASN A 190 -8.49 6.65 -10.06
CA ASN A 190 -8.12 6.12 -11.36
C ASN A 190 -8.75 6.97 -12.47
N ASP A 191 -7.94 7.60 -13.33
CA ASP A 191 -8.46 8.28 -14.51
C ASP A 191 -8.82 7.27 -15.61
N ALA A 192 -10.12 6.99 -15.77
CA ALA A 192 -10.63 6.08 -16.79
C ALA A 192 -10.27 6.50 -18.22
N ARG A 193 -9.96 7.80 -18.45
CA ARG A 193 -9.58 8.36 -19.75
C ARG A 193 -8.08 8.39 -20.02
N ALA A 194 -7.26 8.10 -18.98
CA ALA A 194 -5.82 8.06 -19.16
C ALA A 194 -5.41 7.03 -20.22
N THR A 195 -4.42 7.37 -21.02
CA THR A 195 -3.91 6.52 -22.11
C THR A 195 -2.62 5.78 -21.77
N GLY A 196 -2.05 6.05 -20.58
CA GLY A 196 -0.76 5.48 -20.15
C GLY A 196 0.45 6.03 -20.90
N LYS A 197 0.28 7.05 -21.74
CA LYS A 197 1.43 7.69 -22.38
C LYS A 197 2.29 8.40 -21.33
N GLY A 198 3.54 7.94 -21.16
CA GLY A 198 4.44 8.42 -20.10
C GLY A 198 4.17 7.83 -18.72
N GLY A 199 3.39 6.74 -18.62
CA GLY A 199 3.03 6.08 -17.37
C GLY A 199 1.63 6.42 -16.86
N TRP A 200 1.27 5.85 -15.72
CA TRP A 200 -0.02 5.98 -15.06
C TRP A 200 0.19 6.65 -13.71
N ASN A 201 -0.58 7.69 -13.39
CA ASN A 201 -0.47 8.45 -12.15
C ASN A 201 -1.69 8.20 -11.27
N PHE A 202 -1.44 8.05 -9.98
CA PHE A 202 -2.45 7.74 -8.97
C PHE A 202 -2.28 8.62 -7.75
N THR A 203 -3.40 8.91 -7.09
CA THR A 203 -3.41 9.64 -5.81
C THR A 203 -4.49 9.06 -4.92
N MET A 204 -4.12 8.74 -3.67
CA MET A 204 -5.01 8.31 -2.61
C MET A 204 -4.88 9.27 -1.43
N PRO A 205 -5.76 10.29 -1.36
CA PRO A 205 -5.65 11.34 -0.33
C PRO A 205 -6.22 10.91 1.03
N GLN A 206 -6.96 9.80 1.09
CA GLN A 206 -7.43 9.23 2.34
C GLN A 206 -6.38 8.27 2.91
N PRO A 207 -6.04 8.37 4.22
CA PRO A 207 -5.06 7.48 4.82
C PRO A 207 -5.57 6.04 4.90
N ILE A 208 -4.85 5.11 4.27
CA ILE A 208 -5.15 3.68 4.25
C ILE A 208 -4.06 2.88 4.96
N PRO A 209 -4.39 1.72 5.56
CA PRO A 209 -3.40 0.76 5.99
C PRO A 209 -2.79 0.03 4.77
N SER A 210 -1.59 -0.51 4.94
CA SER A 210 -0.81 -1.15 3.88
C SER A 210 -1.53 -2.30 3.17
N TYR A 211 -2.33 -3.09 3.88
CA TYR A 211 -3.03 -4.24 3.30
C TYR A 211 -4.12 -3.85 2.28
N LEU A 212 -4.54 -2.58 2.26
CA LEU A 212 -5.46 -2.03 1.26
C LEU A 212 -4.75 -1.46 0.02
N LEU A 213 -3.41 -1.41 0.02
CA LEU A 213 -2.65 -0.98 -1.15
C LEU A 213 -2.71 -2.08 -2.22
N ALA A 214 -3.27 -1.76 -3.38
CA ALA A 214 -3.46 -2.70 -4.47
C ALA A 214 -3.05 -2.13 -5.82
N ILE A 215 -2.61 -3.02 -6.72
CA ILE A 215 -2.27 -2.72 -8.10
C ILE A 215 -2.77 -3.85 -9.02
N GLY A 216 -3.32 -3.48 -10.16
CA GLY A 216 -3.66 -4.39 -11.24
C GLY A 216 -3.14 -3.86 -12.57
N ILE A 217 -2.56 -4.73 -13.40
CA ILE A 217 -2.02 -4.38 -14.72
C ILE A 217 -2.48 -5.41 -15.73
N GLY A 218 -3.19 -4.97 -16.78
CA GLY A 218 -3.70 -5.88 -17.80
C GLY A 218 -4.27 -5.15 -19.01
N GLU A 219 -4.73 -5.91 -19.98
CA GLU A 219 -5.53 -5.37 -21.08
C GLU A 219 -6.92 -5.03 -20.54
N LEU A 220 -7.09 -3.81 -20.04
CA LEU A 220 -8.28 -3.36 -19.32
C LEU A 220 -9.00 -2.23 -20.06
N GLU A 221 -10.32 -2.37 -20.19
CA GLU A 221 -11.24 -1.29 -20.52
C GLU A 221 -11.93 -0.78 -19.24
N ALA A 222 -12.37 0.47 -19.27
CA ALA A 222 -13.12 1.11 -18.19
C ALA A 222 -14.53 1.45 -18.64
N ARG A 223 -15.54 1.26 -17.75
CA ARG A 223 -16.90 1.75 -17.96
C ARG A 223 -17.43 2.43 -16.71
N SER A 224 -17.99 3.61 -16.88
CA SER A 224 -18.76 4.27 -15.83
C SER A 224 -20.10 3.55 -15.64
N LEU A 225 -20.48 3.34 -14.39
CA LEU A 225 -21.77 2.78 -13.97
C LEU A 225 -22.66 3.86 -13.36
N GLY A 226 -22.07 4.94 -12.83
CA GLY A 226 -22.74 6.05 -12.20
C GLY A 226 -21.84 7.27 -12.12
N LYS A 227 -22.16 8.22 -11.24
CA LYS A 227 -21.37 9.47 -11.06
C LYS A 227 -20.00 9.19 -10.49
N ARG A 228 -19.90 8.23 -9.57
CA ARG A 228 -18.70 7.89 -8.82
C ARG A 228 -18.37 6.40 -8.84
N THR A 229 -19.11 5.60 -9.57
CA THR A 229 -18.90 4.16 -9.70
C THR A 229 -18.46 3.80 -11.11
N GLY A 230 -17.59 2.80 -11.21
CA GLY A 230 -17.06 2.31 -12.47
C GLY A 230 -16.62 0.85 -12.37
N VAL A 231 -16.33 0.27 -13.53
CA VAL A 231 -15.79 -1.08 -13.63
C VAL A 231 -14.63 -1.12 -14.63
N TYR A 232 -13.60 -1.83 -14.25
CA TYR A 232 -12.44 -2.18 -15.08
C TYR A 232 -12.46 -3.70 -15.32
N ALA A 233 -12.36 -4.11 -16.56
CA ALA A 233 -12.32 -5.53 -16.94
C ALA A 233 -11.60 -5.72 -18.27
N GLU A 234 -11.21 -6.96 -18.57
CA GLU A 234 -10.71 -7.31 -19.89
C GLU A 234 -11.78 -7.04 -20.98
N PRO A 235 -11.39 -6.68 -22.23
CA PRO A 235 -12.32 -6.25 -23.28
C PRO A 235 -13.45 -7.24 -23.57
N LEU A 236 -13.19 -8.55 -23.48
CA LEU A 236 -14.20 -9.59 -23.68
C LEU A 236 -15.21 -9.69 -22.52
N ARG A 237 -14.89 -9.12 -21.36
CA ARG A 237 -15.71 -9.19 -20.15
C ARG A 237 -16.41 -7.88 -19.80
N ILE A 238 -15.90 -6.75 -20.28
CA ILE A 238 -16.36 -5.42 -19.83
C ILE A 238 -17.87 -5.18 -19.99
N LYS A 239 -18.49 -5.70 -21.07
CA LYS A 239 -19.93 -5.52 -21.31
C LYS A 239 -20.76 -6.29 -20.27
N SER A 240 -20.42 -7.56 -20.02
CA SER A 240 -21.12 -8.38 -19.04
C SER A 240 -20.89 -7.89 -17.61
N ALA A 241 -19.67 -7.48 -17.28
CA ALA A 241 -19.33 -6.88 -15.99
C ALA A 241 -20.14 -5.59 -15.74
N ALA A 242 -20.22 -4.69 -16.73
CA ALA A 242 -20.99 -3.47 -16.61
C ALA A 242 -22.50 -3.72 -16.48
N TYR A 243 -23.04 -4.78 -17.08
CA TYR A 243 -24.43 -5.19 -16.93
C TYR A 243 -24.72 -5.72 -15.52
N GLU A 244 -23.91 -6.66 -15.04
CA GLU A 244 -24.07 -7.27 -13.70
C GLU A 244 -23.91 -6.23 -12.57
N LEU A 245 -23.03 -5.26 -12.74
CA LEU A 245 -22.70 -4.27 -11.73
C LEU A 245 -23.45 -2.94 -11.89
N ALA A 246 -24.48 -2.90 -12.77
CA ALA A 246 -25.16 -1.65 -13.14
C ALA A 246 -25.84 -0.93 -11.95
N ASP A 247 -26.25 -1.67 -10.91
CA ASP A 247 -26.92 -1.10 -9.74
C ASP A 247 -25.97 -0.62 -8.64
N THR A 248 -24.65 -0.69 -8.84
CA THR A 248 -23.65 -0.34 -7.80
C THR A 248 -23.83 1.09 -7.27
N GLU A 249 -24.09 2.09 -8.13
CA GLU A 249 -24.34 3.47 -7.67
C GLU A 249 -25.51 3.54 -6.70
N LYS A 250 -26.63 2.86 -7.01
CA LYS A 250 -27.80 2.80 -6.13
C LYS A 250 -27.52 2.09 -4.81
N MET A 251 -26.65 1.05 -4.85
CA MET A 251 -26.21 0.35 -3.63
C MET A 251 -25.38 1.28 -2.73
N VAL A 252 -24.48 2.08 -3.33
CA VAL A 252 -23.70 3.09 -2.58
C VAL A 252 -24.63 4.17 -2.00
N GLU A 253 -25.60 4.67 -2.78
CA GLU A 253 -26.61 5.65 -2.30
C GLU A 253 -27.44 5.09 -1.16
N ALA A 254 -27.87 3.83 -1.24
CA ALA A 254 -28.61 3.15 -0.17
C ALA A 254 -27.75 2.99 1.09
N ALA A 255 -26.48 2.59 0.94
CA ALA A 255 -25.55 2.49 2.05
C ALA A 255 -25.31 3.85 2.72
N GLU A 256 -25.20 4.93 1.95
CA GLU A 256 -25.06 6.29 2.50
C GLU A 256 -26.28 6.72 3.33
N SER A 257 -27.48 6.33 2.93
CA SER A 257 -28.70 6.63 3.69
C SER A 257 -28.73 5.95 5.06
N LEU A 258 -28.00 4.84 5.23
CA LEU A 258 -27.94 4.05 6.46
C LEU A 258 -26.72 4.39 7.34
N TYR A 259 -25.58 4.64 6.71
CA TYR A 259 -24.27 4.71 7.40
C TYR A 259 -23.58 6.07 7.28
N GLY A 260 -24.17 7.02 6.54
CA GLY A 260 -23.58 8.31 6.25
C GLY A 260 -22.73 8.33 4.98
N PRO A 261 -22.17 9.50 4.61
CA PRO A 261 -21.55 9.71 3.29
C PRO A 261 -20.36 8.81 3.03
N TYR A 262 -20.27 8.27 1.81
CA TYR A 262 -19.12 7.51 1.33
C TYR A 262 -17.88 8.41 1.25
N ARG A 263 -16.80 8.03 1.92
CA ARG A 263 -15.64 8.90 2.17
C ARG A 263 -14.46 8.70 1.20
N TRP A 264 -14.52 7.66 0.34
CA TRP A 264 -13.39 7.24 -0.48
C TRP A 264 -13.40 7.86 -1.89
N GLY A 265 -14.36 8.74 -2.19
CA GLY A 265 -14.50 9.44 -3.47
C GLY A 265 -15.15 8.56 -4.54
N ARG A 266 -14.40 7.67 -5.16
CA ARG A 266 -14.91 6.73 -6.17
C ARG A 266 -15.04 5.31 -5.59
N TYR A 267 -15.97 4.55 -6.18
CA TYR A 267 -16.13 3.12 -5.96
C TYR A 267 -15.99 2.43 -7.32
N ASP A 268 -14.79 1.99 -7.62
CA ASP A 268 -14.47 1.32 -8.88
C ASP A 268 -14.17 -0.16 -8.63
N MET A 269 -14.64 -1.03 -9.49
CA MET A 269 -14.46 -2.48 -9.37
C MET A 269 -13.50 -2.96 -10.45
N LEU A 270 -12.48 -3.71 -10.07
CA LEU A 270 -11.60 -4.42 -10.98
C LEU A 270 -12.04 -5.90 -11.05
N VAL A 271 -12.54 -6.31 -12.20
CA VAL A 271 -12.87 -7.73 -12.45
C VAL A 271 -11.59 -8.46 -12.84
N LEU A 272 -11.14 -9.32 -11.96
CA LEU A 272 -9.93 -10.11 -12.12
C LEU A 272 -10.17 -11.38 -12.97
N PRO A 273 -9.12 -11.93 -13.60
CA PRO A 273 -9.17 -13.24 -14.23
C PRO A 273 -9.59 -14.36 -13.25
N PRO A 274 -10.15 -15.48 -13.73
CA PRO A 274 -10.70 -16.56 -12.89
C PRO A 274 -9.68 -17.23 -11.94
N SER A 275 -8.40 -16.97 -12.09
CA SER A 275 -7.35 -17.46 -11.18
C SER A 275 -7.33 -16.78 -9.81
N PHE A 276 -8.06 -15.68 -9.62
CA PHE A 276 -8.22 -15.05 -8.31
C PHE A 276 -9.07 -15.97 -7.41
N PRO A 277 -8.53 -16.42 -6.26
CA PRO A 277 -9.14 -17.53 -5.50
C PRO A 277 -10.25 -17.09 -4.55
N ILE A 278 -10.50 -15.78 -4.40
CA ILE A 278 -11.42 -15.18 -3.43
C ILE A 278 -12.56 -14.50 -4.19
N GLY A 279 -13.73 -14.37 -3.57
CA GLY A 279 -14.90 -13.74 -4.20
C GLY A 279 -14.77 -12.24 -4.42
N GLY A 280 -13.95 -11.57 -3.61
CA GLY A 280 -13.67 -10.14 -3.70
C GLY A 280 -12.63 -9.71 -2.67
N MET A 281 -12.09 -8.51 -2.86
CA MET A 281 -11.21 -7.83 -1.92
C MET A 281 -11.56 -6.34 -1.91
N GLU A 282 -11.80 -5.80 -0.72
CA GLU A 282 -12.23 -4.42 -0.48
C GLU A 282 -11.01 -3.50 -0.40
N ASN A 283 -10.53 -3.07 -1.56
CA ASN A 283 -9.55 -1.99 -1.65
C ASN A 283 -10.28 -0.67 -1.92
N PRO A 284 -9.85 0.46 -1.33
CA PRO A 284 -10.49 1.75 -1.55
C PRO A 284 -10.35 2.26 -2.97
#